data_716962d1a962429814eb169d82e3303d
#
_entry.id   716962d1a962429814eb169d82e3303d
#
_cell.length_a   1.000
_cell.length_b   1.000
_cell.length_c   1.000
_cell.angle_alpha   90.00
_cell.angle_beta   90.00
_cell.angle_gamma   90.00
#
_symmetry.space_group_name_H-M   'P 1'
#
loop_
_entity.id
_entity.type
_entity.pdbx_description
1 polymer ?
#
loop_
_entity_poly.entity_id
_entity_poly.type
_entity_poly.pdbx_seq_one_letter_code
_entity_poly.pdbx_strand_id
1 'polypeptide(L)'
;MRLLLISGDAAFNMALDELLLNLAPKIGPTVRFYKFSPSAITIGYFQRVSETINLEEAGKLGIDFVRRATGGGAVYHDERGELTYSVVLPARESVLESFKRICNGVVLTLRRMGIQAEFSPINDVVVNKKKISGSAQTRRSGFLLQHGTIMYGTDLDVMERVLLPPKKLAQKGLSSIRERVTTAEIELGRKVSFDEVLSSAIEGFSEALGEKLEETNAEEIGLEAIREIEARYRSREWNWMR
;
A
#
# COMPACT_ATOMS: atom_id res chain seq x y z
N MET A 1 -13.31 -2.83 15.56
CA MET A 1 -13.02 -3.23 14.14
C MET A 1 -11.91 -4.24 14.13
N ARG A 2 -11.95 -5.26 13.22
CA ARG A 2 -10.88 -6.27 13.13
C ARG A 2 -9.55 -5.68 12.70
N LEU A 3 -8.48 -6.12 13.33
CA LEU A 3 -7.09 -5.83 12.96
C LEU A 3 -6.39 -7.14 12.60
N LEU A 4 -5.71 -7.14 11.46
CA LEU A 4 -4.87 -8.25 11.01
C LEU A 4 -3.42 -7.80 10.87
N LEU A 5 -2.51 -8.61 11.42
CA LEU A 5 -1.06 -8.40 11.35
C LEU A 5 -0.42 -9.60 10.65
N ILE A 6 -0.75 -9.80 9.36
CA ILE A 6 -0.28 -10.94 8.56
C ILE A 6 0.47 -10.41 7.35
N SER A 7 1.73 -10.80 7.23
CA SER A 7 2.64 -10.45 6.12
C SER A 7 2.98 -11.66 5.27
N GLY A 8 3.34 -11.44 4.01
CA GLY A 8 3.80 -12.46 3.10
C GLY A 8 4.46 -11.88 1.86
N ASP A 9 4.68 -12.72 0.86
CA ASP A 9 5.17 -12.26 -0.43
C ASP A 9 4.11 -11.46 -1.21
N ALA A 10 4.49 -10.95 -2.37
CA ALA A 10 3.64 -10.07 -3.15
C ALA A 10 2.31 -10.74 -3.58
N ALA A 11 2.35 -12.00 -4.02
CA ALA A 11 1.16 -12.71 -4.48
C ALA A 11 0.20 -12.99 -3.31
N PHE A 12 0.73 -13.45 -2.19
CA PHE A 12 -0.04 -13.69 -0.96
C PHE A 12 -0.68 -12.40 -0.44
N ASN A 13 0.07 -11.31 -0.36
CA ASN A 13 -0.43 -10.04 0.15
C ASN A 13 -1.59 -9.49 -0.69
N MET A 14 -1.47 -9.54 -2.02
CA MET A 14 -2.55 -9.10 -2.92
C MET A 14 -3.75 -10.05 -2.90
N ALA A 15 -3.50 -11.35 -2.77
CA ALA A 15 -4.57 -12.33 -2.63
C ALA A 15 -5.36 -12.14 -1.33
N LEU A 16 -4.67 -11.87 -0.22
CA LEU A 16 -5.31 -11.67 1.07
C LEU A 16 -6.15 -10.38 1.08
N ASP A 17 -5.66 -9.30 0.51
CA ASP A 17 -6.44 -8.06 0.37
C ASP A 17 -7.73 -8.30 -0.43
N GLU A 18 -7.66 -9.04 -1.53
CA GLU A 18 -8.86 -9.38 -2.31
C GLU A 18 -9.78 -10.36 -1.58
N LEU A 19 -9.24 -11.34 -0.86
CA LEU A 19 -10.02 -12.24 -0.04
C LEU A 19 -10.82 -11.49 1.03
N LEU A 20 -10.17 -10.55 1.74
CA LEU A 20 -10.83 -9.71 2.74
C LEU A 20 -11.97 -8.89 2.13
N LEU A 21 -11.79 -8.33 0.94
CA LEU A 21 -12.86 -7.63 0.23
C LEU A 21 -14.02 -8.57 -0.12
N ASN A 22 -13.73 -9.78 -0.61
CA ASN A 22 -14.74 -10.76 -0.97
C ASN A 22 -15.52 -11.27 0.25
N LEU A 23 -14.86 -11.43 1.38
CA LEU A 23 -15.47 -11.88 2.63
C LEU A 23 -16.16 -10.76 3.42
N ALA A 24 -15.93 -9.48 3.08
CA ALA A 24 -16.43 -8.33 3.83
C ALA A 24 -17.93 -8.36 4.17
N PRO A 25 -18.83 -8.85 3.29
CA PRO A 25 -20.26 -9.00 3.64
C PRO A 25 -20.51 -9.95 4.81
N LYS A 26 -19.61 -10.89 5.08
CA LYS A 26 -19.73 -11.89 6.14
C LYS A 26 -18.97 -11.50 7.41
N ILE A 27 -17.72 -11.03 7.22
CA ILE A 27 -16.82 -10.75 8.35
C ILE A 27 -16.86 -9.30 8.83
N GLY A 28 -17.40 -8.38 8.00
CA GLY A 28 -17.47 -6.94 8.31
C GLY A 28 -16.14 -6.19 8.08
N PRO A 29 -16.08 -4.93 8.57
CA PRO A 29 -14.94 -4.05 8.40
C PRO A 29 -13.64 -4.61 8.98
N THR A 30 -12.53 -4.44 8.22
CA THR A 30 -11.22 -4.97 8.59
C THR A 30 -10.12 -3.98 8.22
N VAL A 31 -9.17 -3.78 9.12
CA VAL A 31 -7.88 -3.11 8.87
C VAL A 31 -6.78 -4.16 8.93
N ARG A 32 -5.84 -4.07 8.01
CA ARG A 32 -4.66 -4.92 7.98
C ARG A 32 -3.41 -4.06 7.86
N PHE A 33 -2.39 -4.35 8.67
CA PHE A 33 -1.04 -3.83 8.51
C PHE A 33 -0.08 -4.98 8.19
N TYR A 34 0.79 -4.77 7.21
CA TYR A 34 1.69 -5.79 6.72
C TYR A 34 2.91 -5.20 6.03
N LYS A 35 3.86 -6.05 5.73
CA LYS A 35 4.98 -5.75 4.83
C LYS A 35 5.10 -6.81 3.75
N PHE A 36 5.79 -6.44 2.70
CA PHE A 36 6.19 -7.37 1.66
C PHE A 36 7.50 -8.05 2.09
N SER A 37 7.53 -9.36 2.08
CA SER A 37 8.73 -10.14 2.38
C SER A 37 8.80 -11.31 1.40
N PRO A 38 9.77 -11.26 0.46
CA PRO A 38 10.79 -10.20 0.23
C PRO A 38 10.22 -8.90 -0.38
N SER A 39 11.10 -7.89 -0.54
CA SER A 39 10.80 -6.66 -1.28
C SER A 39 10.25 -6.98 -2.68
N ALA A 40 9.27 -6.21 -3.15
CA ALA A 40 8.59 -6.49 -4.39
C ALA A 40 8.06 -5.21 -5.07
N ILE A 41 7.60 -5.33 -6.30
CA ILE A 41 6.89 -4.26 -7.01
C ILE A 41 5.43 -4.66 -7.20
N THR A 42 4.50 -3.75 -6.90
CA THR A 42 3.12 -3.89 -7.37
C THR A 42 2.84 -2.95 -8.53
N ILE A 43 2.16 -3.45 -9.57
CA ILE A 43 1.67 -2.63 -10.69
C ILE A 43 0.15 -2.52 -10.65
N GLY A 44 -0.36 -1.36 -11.06
CA GLY A 44 -1.81 -1.15 -11.14
C GLY A 44 -2.45 -2.01 -12.23
N TYR A 45 -3.73 -2.34 -12.05
CA TYR A 45 -4.50 -3.22 -12.94
C TYR A 45 -4.35 -2.87 -14.43
N PHE A 46 -4.34 -1.58 -14.77
CA PHE A 46 -4.32 -1.09 -16.15
C PHE A 46 -2.92 -0.81 -16.72
N GLN A 47 -1.86 -1.00 -15.92
CA GLN A 47 -0.50 -0.68 -16.35
C GLN A 47 0.10 -1.76 -17.25
N ARG A 48 0.97 -1.32 -18.17
CA ARG A 48 1.84 -2.20 -18.94
C ARG A 48 3.15 -2.39 -18.20
N VAL A 49 3.58 -3.65 -18.06
CA VAL A 49 4.80 -3.99 -17.31
C VAL A 49 6.02 -3.23 -17.86
N SER A 50 6.22 -3.29 -19.19
CA SER A 50 7.36 -2.68 -19.87
C SER A 50 7.39 -1.14 -19.83
N GLU A 51 6.30 -0.49 -19.45
CA GLU A 51 6.22 0.97 -19.33
C GLU A 51 6.36 1.45 -17.88
N THR A 52 6.47 0.54 -16.90
CA THR A 52 6.39 0.86 -15.48
C THR A 52 7.52 0.29 -14.64
N ILE A 53 8.12 -0.81 -15.09
CA ILE A 53 9.20 -1.50 -14.37
C ILE A 53 10.45 -1.55 -15.25
N ASN A 54 11.59 -1.21 -14.67
CA ASN A 54 12.88 -1.58 -15.22
C ASN A 54 13.17 -3.04 -14.91
N LEU A 55 12.76 -3.93 -15.81
CA LEU A 55 12.86 -5.38 -15.60
C LEU A 55 14.29 -5.88 -15.46
N GLU A 56 15.24 -5.22 -16.12
CA GLU A 56 16.66 -5.57 -16.03
C GLU A 56 17.18 -5.29 -14.61
N GLU A 57 16.94 -4.09 -14.08
CA GLU A 57 17.38 -3.74 -12.74
C GLU A 57 16.62 -4.50 -11.65
N ALA A 58 15.31 -4.70 -11.82
CA ALA A 58 14.54 -5.53 -10.90
C ALA A 58 15.07 -6.97 -10.85
N GLY A 59 15.39 -7.57 -12.02
CA GLY A 59 16.00 -8.90 -12.10
C GLY A 59 17.39 -8.99 -11.46
N LYS A 60 18.26 -7.98 -11.64
CA LYS A 60 19.58 -7.93 -10.98
C LYS A 60 19.48 -7.87 -9.46
N LEU A 61 18.42 -7.26 -8.93
CA LEU A 61 18.17 -7.10 -7.51
C LEU A 61 17.31 -8.23 -6.92
N GLY A 62 16.84 -9.18 -7.74
CA GLY A 62 15.95 -10.26 -7.31
C GLY A 62 14.59 -9.76 -6.84
N ILE A 63 14.12 -8.63 -7.39
CA ILE A 63 12.84 -8.00 -7.02
C ILE A 63 11.76 -8.43 -8.03
N ASP A 64 10.82 -9.23 -7.58
CA ASP A 64 9.67 -9.68 -8.36
C ASP A 64 8.56 -8.62 -8.39
N PHE A 65 7.59 -8.82 -9.30
CA PHE A 65 6.42 -7.97 -9.37
C PHE A 65 5.11 -8.75 -9.41
N VAL A 66 4.04 -8.10 -8.95
CA VAL A 66 2.68 -8.60 -9.05
C VAL A 66 1.73 -7.51 -9.52
N ARG A 67 0.75 -7.86 -10.33
CA ARG A 67 -0.36 -6.98 -10.71
C ARG A 67 -1.44 -7.01 -9.65
N ARG A 68 -1.75 -5.87 -9.04
CA ARG A 68 -2.85 -5.77 -8.07
C ARG A 68 -4.21 -5.54 -8.75
N ALA A 69 -5.30 -5.90 -8.07
CA ALA A 69 -6.67 -5.70 -8.57
C ALA A 69 -7.11 -4.23 -8.57
N THR A 70 -6.41 -3.36 -7.88
CA THR A 70 -6.65 -1.91 -7.84
C THR A 70 -5.94 -1.19 -8.99
N GLY A 71 -6.41 0.01 -9.32
CA GLY A 71 -5.73 0.90 -10.27
C GLY A 71 -4.48 1.59 -9.68
N GLY A 72 -4.06 2.68 -10.31
CA GLY A 72 -2.92 3.49 -9.87
C GLY A 72 -1.60 3.15 -10.53
N GLY A 73 -0.51 3.79 -10.08
CA GLY A 73 0.85 3.62 -10.56
C GLY A 73 1.59 2.43 -9.96
N ALA A 74 2.79 2.12 -10.49
CA ALA A 74 3.66 1.12 -9.89
C ALA A 74 4.21 1.61 -8.53
N VAL A 75 4.41 0.67 -7.62
CA VAL A 75 4.92 0.91 -6.27
C VAL A 75 6.03 -0.10 -5.98
N TYR A 76 7.16 0.38 -5.50
CA TYR A 76 8.20 -0.45 -4.91
C TYR A 76 7.91 -0.59 -3.42
N HIS A 77 7.83 -1.81 -2.94
CA HIS A 77 7.63 -2.18 -1.54
C HIS A 77 8.95 -2.67 -0.95
N ASP A 78 9.49 -1.88 -0.03
CA ASP A 78 10.73 -2.21 0.65
C ASP A 78 10.44 -3.00 1.93
N GLU A 79 10.92 -4.23 2.01
CA GLU A 79 10.75 -5.10 3.18
C GLU A 79 11.20 -4.46 4.49
N ARG A 80 12.21 -3.57 4.44
CA ARG A 80 12.85 -2.96 5.61
C ARG A 80 12.41 -1.54 5.91
N GLY A 81 11.76 -0.88 4.94
CA GLY A 81 11.50 0.55 5.02
C GLY A 81 10.06 0.96 4.77
N GLU A 82 9.13 0.00 4.63
CA GLU A 82 7.74 0.29 4.35
C GLU A 82 6.77 -0.49 5.25
N LEU A 83 5.74 0.20 5.73
CA LEU A 83 4.52 -0.40 6.28
C LEU A 83 3.42 -0.24 5.24
N THR A 84 2.83 -1.35 4.81
CA THR A 84 1.64 -1.34 3.98
C THR A 84 0.39 -1.51 4.84
N TYR A 85 -0.67 -0.77 4.50
CA TYR A 85 -1.98 -0.95 5.12
C TYR A 85 -3.02 -1.34 4.08
N SER A 86 -4.04 -2.09 4.49
CA SER A 86 -5.29 -2.21 3.77
C SER A 86 -6.49 -2.05 4.69
N VAL A 87 -7.53 -1.41 4.18
CA VAL A 87 -8.77 -1.11 4.90
C VAL A 87 -9.94 -1.54 4.04
N VAL A 88 -10.78 -2.42 4.58
CA VAL A 88 -12.02 -2.86 3.95
C VAL A 88 -13.20 -2.32 4.75
N LEU A 89 -14.04 -1.52 4.09
CA LEU A 89 -15.20 -0.84 4.69
C LEU A 89 -16.44 -0.92 3.79
N PRO A 90 -17.65 -0.75 4.34
CA PRO A 90 -18.83 -0.47 3.52
C PRO A 90 -18.62 0.80 2.67
N ALA A 91 -18.92 0.73 1.38
CA ALA A 91 -18.73 1.82 0.41
C ALA A 91 -19.90 2.82 0.46
N ARG A 92 -20.09 3.51 1.59
CA ARG A 92 -21.20 4.44 1.83
C ARG A 92 -20.92 5.87 1.36
N GLU A 93 -19.65 6.23 1.21
CA GLU A 93 -19.17 7.57 0.88
C GLU A 93 -18.74 7.64 -0.60
N SER A 94 -18.57 8.85 -1.11
CA SER A 94 -17.92 9.06 -2.41
C SER A 94 -16.48 8.53 -2.40
N VAL A 95 -15.90 8.33 -3.58
CA VAL A 95 -14.51 7.85 -3.70
C VAL A 95 -13.54 8.81 -3.02
N LEU A 96 -13.71 10.12 -3.22
CA LEU A 96 -12.81 11.13 -2.64
C LEU A 96 -12.94 11.22 -1.12
N GLU A 97 -14.15 11.16 -0.59
CA GLU A 97 -14.38 11.19 0.87
C GLU A 97 -13.77 9.97 1.56
N SER A 98 -13.94 8.78 0.98
CA SER A 98 -13.31 7.57 1.52
C SER A 98 -11.78 7.63 1.46
N PHE A 99 -11.20 8.15 0.36
CA PHE A 99 -9.75 8.40 0.33
C PHE A 99 -9.32 9.33 1.45
N LYS A 100 -10.00 10.48 1.59
CA LYS A 100 -9.68 11.48 2.61
C LYS A 100 -9.76 10.88 4.02
N ARG A 101 -10.83 10.14 4.33
CA ARG A 101 -11.03 9.50 5.63
C ARG A 101 -9.94 8.47 5.95
N ILE A 102 -9.65 7.57 5.02
CA ILE A 102 -8.68 6.49 5.26
C ILE A 102 -7.25 7.05 5.26
N CYS A 103 -6.90 7.98 4.34
CA CYS A 103 -5.60 8.64 4.35
C CYS A 103 -5.39 9.50 5.60
N ASN A 104 -6.45 9.96 6.27
CA ASN A 104 -6.33 10.63 7.57
C ASN A 104 -5.71 9.69 8.63
N GLY A 105 -5.92 8.38 8.54
CA GLY A 105 -5.22 7.40 9.36
C GLY A 105 -3.70 7.48 9.20
N VAL A 106 -3.23 7.63 7.95
CA VAL A 106 -1.80 7.84 7.66
C VAL A 106 -1.32 9.19 8.20
N VAL A 107 -2.11 10.25 8.00
CA VAL A 107 -1.77 11.59 8.51
C VAL A 107 -1.61 11.57 10.03
N LEU A 108 -2.54 10.95 10.74
CA LEU A 108 -2.48 10.84 12.20
C LEU A 108 -1.33 9.97 12.67
N THR A 109 -1.05 8.86 11.96
CA THR A 109 0.14 8.03 12.20
C THR A 109 1.42 8.87 12.19
N LEU A 110 1.63 9.61 11.10
CA LEU A 110 2.84 10.44 10.92
C LEU A 110 2.91 11.58 11.92
N ARG A 111 1.79 12.21 12.25
CA ARG A 111 1.73 13.27 13.27
C ARG A 111 2.08 12.77 14.67
N ARG A 112 1.67 11.54 15.04
CA ARG A 112 2.07 10.89 16.30
C ARG A 112 3.57 10.67 16.38
N MET A 113 4.20 10.44 15.22
CA MET A 113 5.67 10.32 15.10
C MET A 113 6.38 11.68 15.07
N GLY A 114 5.66 12.82 15.12
CA GLY A 114 6.22 14.17 15.08
C GLY A 114 6.35 14.76 13.68
N ILE A 115 5.79 14.13 12.65
CA ILE A 115 5.88 14.57 11.24
C ILE A 115 4.60 15.31 10.84
N GLN A 116 4.74 16.53 10.34
CA GLN A 116 3.60 17.35 9.86
C GLN A 116 3.17 16.93 8.47
N ALA A 117 2.34 15.89 8.40
CA ALA A 117 1.81 15.34 7.17
C ALA A 117 0.41 15.92 6.85
N GLU A 118 0.07 15.96 5.56
CA GLU A 118 -1.24 16.41 5.07
C GLU A 118 -1.73 15.52 3.91
N PHE A 119 -3.06 15.41 3.78
CA PHE A 119 -3.67 14.74 2.65
C PHE A 119 -3.55 15.59 1.39
N SER A 120 -3.07 14.99 0.33
CA SER A 120 -3.00 15.59 -1.02
C SER A 120 -3.92 14.83 -1.97
N PRO A 121 -4.96 15.47 -2.50
CA PRO A 121 -5.87 14.82 -3.45
C PRO A 121 -5.13 14.30 -4.69
N ILE A 122 -5.51 13.12 -5.16
CA ILE A 122 -6.72 12.33 -4.80
C ILE A 122 -6.41 11.30 -3.70
N ASN A 123 -5.19 10.80 -3.60
CA ASN A 123 -4.87 9.54 -2.92
C ASN A 123 -3.46 9.52 -2.29
N ASP A 124 -2.84 10.68 -2.13
CA ASP A 124 -1.50 10.80 -1.57
C ASP A 124 -1.53 11.46 -0.18
N VAL A 125 -0.52 11.14 0.64
CA VAL A 125 -0.16 11.93 1.83
C VAL A 125 1.23 12.49 1.60
N VAL A 126 1.40 13.77 1.92
CA VAL A 126 2.63 14.52 1.65
C VAL A 126 3.18 15.19 2.90
N VAL A 127 4.48 15.41 2.91
CA VAL A 127 5.22 16.23 3.86
C VAL A 127 6.08 17.19 3.04
N ASN A 128 5.96 18.49 3.28
CA ASN A 128 6.69 19.52 2.53
C ASN A 128 6.55 19.34 1.00
N LYS A 129 5.35 19.00 0.51
CA LYS A 129 5.02 18.71 -0.90
C LYS A 129 5.66 17.44 -1.48
N LYS A 130 6.39 16.65 -0.68
CA LYS A 130 6.93 15.35 -1.08
C LYS A 130 6.02 14.24 -0.59
N LYS A 131 5.77 13.27 -1.46
CA LYS A 131 4.92 12.13 -1.14
C LYS A 131 5.61 11.19 -0.15
N ILE A 132 4.93 10.85 0.94
CA ILE A 132 5.35 9.86 1.93
C ILE A 132 4.45 8.62 1.92
N SER A 133 3.25 8.75 1.36
CA SER A 133 2.28 7.66 1.23
C SER A 133 1.49 7.83 -0.06
N GLY A 134 1.19 6.71 -0.70
CA GLY A 134 0.25 6.64 -1.81
C GLY A 134 -0.72 5.49 -1.62
N SER A 135 -1.94 5.65 -2.10
CA SER A 135 -2.96 4.63 -1.95
C SER A 135 -3.73 4.37 -3.25
N ALA A 136 -4.38 3.22 -3.31
CA ALA A 136 -5.26 2.81 -4.38
C ALA A 136 -6.52 2.19 -3.79
N GLN A 137 -7.64 2.31 -4.49
CA GLN A 137 -8.93 1.84 -4.02
C GLN A 137 -9.65 1.06 -5.12
N THR A 138 -10.41 0.05 -4.72
CA THR A 138 -11.42 -0.62 -5.56
C THR A 138 -12.71 -0.81 -4.77
N ARG A 139 -13.81 -0.99 -5.48
CA ARG A 139 -15.13 -1.20 -4.87
C ARG A 139 -15.81 -2.39 -5.49
N ARG A 140 -16.38 -3.27 -4.66
CA ARG A 140 -17.10 -4.46 -5.08
C ARG A 140 -18.17 -4.82 -4.04
N SER A 141 -19.35 -5.23 -4.49
CA SER A 141 -20.43 -5.77 -3.64
C SER A 141 -20.78 -4.90 -2.43
N GLY A 142 -20.80 -3.55 -2.62
CA GLY A 142 -21.14 -2.62 -1.54
C GLY A 142 -20.02 -2.33 -0.54
N PHE A 143 -18.83 -2.88 -0.77
CA PHE A 143 -17.63 -2.62 0.03
C PHE A 143 -16.53 -1.97 -0.80
N LEU A 144 -15.63 -1.27 -0.13
CA LEU A 144 -14.38 -0.77 -0.69
C LEU A 144 -13.20 -1.50 -0.05
N LEU A 145 -12.15 -1.66 -0.82
CA LEU A 145 -10.80 -1.95 -0.37
C LEU A 145 -9.93 -0.77 -0.75
N GLN A 146 -9.28 -0.15 0.22
CA GLN A 146 -8.20 0.80 0.00
C GLN A 146 -6.94 0.26 0.63
N HIS A 147 -5.87 0.18 -0.14
CA HIS A 147 -4.54 -0.12 0.39
C HIS A 147 -3.55 0.97 0.02
N GLY A 148 -2.51 1.11 0.79
CA GLY A 148 -1.48 2.12 0.59
C GLY A 148 -0.26 1.86 1.46
N THR A 149 0.73 2.72 1.28
CA THR A 149 2.06 2.59 1.87
C THR A 149 2.33 3.70 2.88
N ILE A 150 3.17 3.43 3.86
CA ILE A 150 3.82 4.43 4.71
C ILE A 150 5.31 4.18 4.59
N MET A 151 5.99 5.04 3.83
CA MET A 151 7.43 4.96 3.63
C MET A 151 8.15 5.50 4.87
N TYR A 152 8.61 4.60 5.75
CA TYR A 152 9.32 5.05 6.94
C TYR A 152 10.85 5.08 6.76
N GLY A 153 11.43 4.16 5.99
CA GLY A 153 12.87 4.07 5.71
C GLY A 153 13.17 3.47 4.34
N THR A 154 12.21 3.53 3.41
CA THR A 154 12.32 2.96 2.06
C THR A 154 13.58 3.40 1.34
N ASP A 155 14.30 2.45 0.73
CA ASP A 155 15.45 2.72 -0.12
C ASP A 155 15.01 3.39 -1.43
N LEU A 156 15.16 4.72 -1.47
CA LEU A 156 14.75 5.53 -2.60
C LEU A 156 15.67 5.36 -3.81
N ASP A 157 16.90 4.92 -3.63
CA ASP A 157 17.84 4.65 -4.75
C ASP A 157 17.43 3.35 -5.45
N VAL A 158 17.05 2.32 -4.71
CA VAL A 158 16.46 1.10 -5.28
C VAL A 158 15.14 1.41 -5.97
N MET A 159 14.25 2.18 -5.32
CA MET A 159 12.98 2.59 -5.92
C MET A 159 13.17 3.27 -7.28
N GLU A 160 14.12 4.21 -7.40
CA GLU A 160 14.39 4.94 -8.63
C GLU A 160 14.98 4.05 -9.73
N ARG A 161 15.78 3.03 -9.37
CA ARG A 161 16.34 2.08 -10.30
C ARG A 161 15.31 1.12 -10.91
N VAL A 162 14.35 0.66 -10.10
CA VAL A 162 13.40 -0.38 -10.49
C VAL A 162 12.10 0.15 -11.09
N LEU A 163 11.73 1.40 -10.81
CA LEU A 163 10.52 2.02 -11.35
C LEU A 163 10.83 2.98 -12.49
N LEU A 164 10.10 2.84 -13.61
CA LEU A 164 10.17 3.79 -14.69
C LEU A 164 9.27 5.01 -14.41
N PRO A 165 9.76 6.24 -14.61
CA PRO A 165 8.96 7.43 -14.39
C PRO A 165 7.75 7.46 -15.34
N PRO A 166 6.55 7.82 -14.86
CA PRO A 166 5.38 7.99 -15.72
C PRO A 166 5.66 8.98 -16.86
N LYS A 167 5.26 8.65 -18.10
CA LYS A 167 5.48 9.50 -19.31
C LYS A 167 5.06 10.97 -19.12
N LYS A 168 4.01 11.23 -18.32
CA LYS A 168 3.56 12.59 -17.99
C LYS A 168 4.55 13.40 -17.15
N LEU A 169 5.50 12.76 -16.49
CA LEU A 169 6.53 13.43 -15.67
C LEU A 169 7.68 13.94 -16.51
N ALA A 170 8.13 13.17 -17.49
CA ALA A 170 9.13 13.58 -18.45
C ALA A 170 8.68 14.85 -19.19
N GLN A 171 7.39 14.98 -19.50
CA GLN A 171 6.81 16.16 -20.14
C GLN A 171 6.78 17.42 -19.25
N LYS A 172 6.90 17.26 -17.91
CA LYS A 172 6.91 18.39 -16.94
C LYS A 172 8.30 18.78 -16.47
N GLY A 173 9.36 18.24 -17.10
CA GLY A 173 10.75 18.53 -16.72
C GLY A 173 11.17 17.96 -15.36
N LEU A 174 10.35 17.08 -14.76
CA LEU A 174 10.65 16.41 -13.50
C LEU A 174 11.34 15.08 -13.83
N SER A 175 12.64 15.00 -13.57
CA SER A 175 13.50 13.90 -14.01
C SER A 175 13.61 12.75 -13.00
N SER A 176 13.31 12.97 -11.71
CA SER A 176 13.58 12.02 -10.65
C SER A 176 12.34 11.69 -9.79
N ILE A 177 12.13 10.40 -9.54
CA ILE A 177 11.12 9.93 -8.57
C ILE A 177 11.53 10.38 -7.16
N ARG A 178 12.84 10.34 -6.86
CA ARG A 178 13.43 10.67 -5.57
C ARG A 178 13.14 12.12 -5.12
N GLU A 179 13.10 13.07 -6.06
CA GLU A 179 12.80 14.48 -5.75
C GLU A 179 11.36 14.68 -5.24
N ARG A 180 10.46 13.75 -5.53
CA ARG A 180 9.03 13.83 -5.28
C ARG A 180 8.57 13.04 -4.07
N VAL A 181 9.42 12.21 -3.51
CA VAL A 181 9.11 11.34 -2.38
C VAL A 181 9.99 11.66 -1.18
N THR A 182 9.53 11.25 -0.01
CA THR A 182 10.28 11.32 1.24
C THR A 182 9.95 10.11 2.12
N THR A 183 10.69 9.94 3.21
CA THR A 183 10.45 8.88 4.20
C THR A 183 10.41 9.48 5.60
N ALA A 184 9.84 8.77 6.58
CA ALA A 184 9.82 9.24 7.95
C ALA A 184 11.24 9.43 8.52
N GLU A 185 12.20 8.57 8.16
CA GLU A 185 13.61 8.71 8.57
C GLU A 185 14.24 10.00 8.05
N ILE A 186 13.93 10.39 6.81
CA ILE A 186 14.43 11.66 6.23
C ILE A 186 13.83 12.85 6.98
N GLU A 187 12.52 12.84 7.23
CA GLU A 187 11.82 13.96 7.88
C GLU A 187 12.21 14.09 9.36
N LEU A 188 12.51 12.98 10.05
CA LEU A 188 12.91 12.97 11.46
C LEU A 188 14.40 13.08 11.68
N GLY A 189 15.23 12.85 10.65
CA GLY A 189 16.70 12.83 10.77
C GLY A 189 17.24 11.68 11.64
N ARG A 190 16.46 10.59 11.82
CA ARG A 190 16.84 9.42 12.60
C ARG A 190 16.26 8.13 12.03
N LYS A 191 16.79 6.99 12.47
CA LYS A 191 16.21 5.68 12.15
C LYS A 191 14.86 5.50 12.84
N VAL A 192 13.96 4.81 12.13
CA VAL A 192 12.60 4.48 12.56
C VAL A 192 12.43 2.96 12.49
N SER A 193 11.91 2.35 13.55
CA SER A 193 11.63 0.92 13.56
C SER A 193 10.24 0.60 13.00
N PHE A 194 10.07 -0.62 12.51
CA PHE A 194 8.75 -1.11 12.09
C PHE A 194 7.72 -1.05 13.23
N ASP A 195 8.11 -1.42 14.45
CA ASP A 195 7.21 -1.43 15.60
C ASP A 195 6.75 -0.03 16.00
N GLU A 196 7.62 0.98 15.87
CA GLU A 196 7.27 2.39 16.10
C GLU A 196 6.20 2.85 15.12
N VAL A 197 6.37 2.54 13.83
CA VAL A 197 5.38 2.91 12.80
C VAL A 197 4.10 2.13 12.96
N LEU A 198 4.18 0.82 13.23
CA LEU A 198 3.02 -0.04 13.42
C LEU A 198 2.16 0.41 14.61
N SER A 199 2.79 0.67 15.76
CA SER A 199 2.08 1.16 16.95
C SER A 199 1.38 2.49 16.66
N SER A 200 2.08 3.44 16.04
CA SER A 200 1.52 4.73 15.64
C SER A 200 0.38 4.57 14.62
N ALA A 201 0.48 3.58 13.71
CA ALA A 201 -0.54 3.31 12.69
C ALA A 201 -1.82 2.71 13.31
N ILE A 202 -1.69 1.78 14.24
CA ILE A 202 -2.86 1.21 14.96
C ILE A 202 -3.65 2.33 15.65
N GLU A 203 -2.98 3.23 16.34
CA GLU A 203 -3.62 4.35 17.01
C GLU A 203 -4.18 5.40 16.01
N GLY A 204 -3.40 5.76 14.98
CA GLY A 204 -3.80 6.75 13.98
C GLY A 204 -5.03 6.31 13.17
N PHE A 205 -5.08 5.04 12.77
CA PHE A 205 -6.24 4.49 12.07
C PHE A 205 -7.43 4.26 12.99
N SER A 206 -7.22 3.88 14.26
CA SER A 206 -8.31 3.81 15.25
C SER A 206 -8.99 5.16 15.41
N GLU A 207 -8.21 6.24 15.54
CA GLU A 207 -8.72 7.61 15.66
C GLU A 207 -9.44 8.06 14.37
N ALA A 208 -8.81 7.87 13.20
CA ALA A 208 -9.38 8.27 11.91
C ALA A 208 -10.69 7.56 11.55
N LEU A 209 -10.82 6.29 11.95
CA LEU A 209 -12.01 5.48 11.69
C LEU A 209 -13.05 5.58 12.78
N GLY A 210 -12.70 6.14 13.95
CA GLY A 210 -13.58 6.27 15.12
C GLY A 210 -13.89 4.94 15.80
N GLU A 211 -13.04 3.93 15.63
CA GLU A 211 -13.24 2.60 16.19
C GLU A 211 -11.91 2.00 16.70
N LYS A 212 -11.99 1.33 17.86
CA LYS A 212 -10.85 0.56 18.36
C LYS A 212 -10.54 -0.60 17.42
N LEU A 213 -9.27 -0.75 17.06
CA LEU A 213 -8.77 -1.90 16.30
C LEU A 213 -8.43 -3.03 17.28
N GLU A 214 -9.01 -4.21 17.06
CA GLU A 214 -8.82 -5.41 17.90
C GLU A 214 -8.24 -6.53 17.05
N GLU A 215 -7.09 -7.06 17.46
CA GLU A 215 -6.39 -8.10 16.74
C GLU A 215 -7.25 -9.37 16.62
N THR A 216 -7.29 -9.92 15.42
CA THR A 216 -8.11 -11.09 15.05
C THR A 216 -7.20 -12.15 14.45
N ASN A 217 -7.43 -13.40 14.78
CA ASN A 217 -6.67 -14.52 14.26
C ASN A 217 -7.01 -14.83 12.80
N ALA A 218 -6.00 -15.32 12.06
CA ALA A 218 -6.15 -15.77 10.67
C ALA A 218 -7.23 -16.86 10.50
N GLU A 219 -7.36 -17.76 11.47
CA GLU A 219 -8.34 -18.86 11.49
C GLU A 219 -9.79 -18.36 11.46
N GLU A 220 -10.06 -17.23 12.10
CA GLU A 220 -11.40 -16.63 12.13
C GLU A 220 -11.86 -16.06 10.77
N ILE A 221 -10.95 -15.95 9.81
CA ILE A 221 -11.20 -15.36 8.49
C ILE A 221 -11.44 -16.40 7.42
N GLY A 222 -11.10 -17.66 7.68
CA GLY A 222 -11.24 -18.74 6.70
C GLY A 222 -10.24 -18.60 5.56
N LEU A 223 -8.95 -18.51 5.90
CA LEU A 223 -7.85 -18.33 4.93
C LEU A 223 -7.71 -19.45 3.90
N GLU A 224 -8.41 -20.58 4.08
CA GLU A 224 -8.36 -21.68 3.11
C GLU A 224 -8.77 -21.24 1.70
N ALA A 225 -9.70 -20.27 1.61
CA ALA A 225 -10.18 -19.71 0.36
C ALA A 225 -9.13 -18.86 -0.38
N ILE A 226 -7.98 -18.55 0.23
CA ILE A 226 -6.93 -17.73 -0.40
C ILE A 226 -6.25 -18.46 -1.57
N ARG A 227 -6.18 -19.81 -1.55
CA ARG A 227 -5.37 -20.60 -2.49
C ARG A 227 -5.69 -20.33 -3.95
N GLU A 228 -6.95 -20.28 -4.32
CA GLU A 228 -7.36 -20.03 -5.71
C GLU A 228 -7.03 -18.59 -6.14
N ILE A 229 -7.25 -17.63 -5.25
CA ILE A 229 -6.95 -16.21 -5.50
C ILE A 229 -5.44 -16.04 -5.64
N GLU A 230 -4.67 -16.64 -4.74
CA GLU A 230 -3.20 -16.57 -4.74
C GLU A 230 -2.61 -17.23 -6.01
N ALA A 231 -3.13 -18.38 -6.44
CA ALA A 231 -2.71 -19.03 -7.66
C ALA A 231 -2.83 -18.11 -8.88
N ARG A 232 -3.89 -17.31 -8.96
CA ARG A 232 -4.04 -16.29 -10.00
C ARG A 232 -2.97 -15.20 -9.88
N TYR A 233 -2.71 -14.65 -8.69
CA TYR A 233 -1.68 -13.63 -8.49
C TYR A 233 -0.26 -14.14 -8.77
N ARG A 234 -0.02 -15.47 -8.68
CA ARG A 234 1.23 -16.11 -9.07
C ARG A 234 1.32 -16.40 -10.57
N SER A 235 0.20 -16.34 -11.29
CA SER A 235 0.17 -16.72 -12.70
C SER A 235 0.78 -15.67 -13.61
N ARG A 236 1.44 -16.13 -14.68
CA ARG A 236 1.97 -15.25 -15.73
C ARG A 236 0.84 -14.56 -16.49
N GLU A 237 -0.25 -15.25 -16.74
CA GLU A 237 -1.42 -14.76 -17.45
C GLU A 237 -1.98 -13.50 -16.79
N TRP A 238 -2.06 -13.49 -15.46
CA TRP A 238 -2.51 -12.33 -14.71
C TRP A 238 -1.49 -11.19 -14.72
N ASN A 239 -0.24 -11.48 -14.39
CA ASN A 239 0.78 -10.47 -14.20
C ASN A 239 1.19 -9.78 -15.52
N TRP A 240 1.17 -10.53 -16.63
CA TRP A 240 1.58 -10.07 -17.96
C TRP A 240 0.43 -9.82 -18.93
N MET A 241 -0.80 -9.73 -18.46
CA MET A 241 -1.99 -9.56 -19.33
C MET A 241 -1.99 -8.25 -20.14
N ARG A 242 -1.05 -7.33 -19.88
CA ARG A 242 -0.88 -6.05 -20.60
C ARG A 242 0.59 -5.68 -20.76
#